data_9eca4efef84da6915b7c154bc39feff0
#
_entry.id   9eca4efef84da6915b7c154bc39feff0
#
_cell.length_a   1.000
_cell.length_b   1.000
_cell.length_c   1.000
_cell.angle_alpha   90.00
_cell.angle_beta   90.00
_cell.angle_gamma   90.00
#
_symmetry.space_group_name_H-M   'P 1'
#
loop_
_entity.id
_entity.type
_entity.pdbx_description
1 polymer ?
#
loop_
_entity_poly.entity_id
_entity_poly.type
_entity_poly.pdbx_seq_one_letter_code
_entity_poly.pdbx_strand_id
1 'polypeptide(L)'
;MNRWMVIFVIVIATCAEASDRGTLIPEARVQCSDVWYRFIEEKVPTGDGQGHGPDIGSDEWKSVIEFRLGIRDKSDLPRRDGEAWCRHIDQIVQAGRTSSQGGKGVGRAAMTPGPSYACDKVKFGSIEAMICEDTELSALDRKLSGVYAAASKKAINEHPPLLKAEQRGWIKGRNGCWKSDDKRGCVQDEYQFRIAELQARYRLVPGNGPIRFTCEDNPANEVVATFFQTDPPTMIAERGDSVSLMYLQPSGSGAKYQGRNETFWEHHGEALITWGYGAPEMRCKKTP
;
A
#
# COMPACT_ATOMS: atom_id res chain seq x y z
N MET A 1 57.12 -83.67 -17.16
CA MET A 1 56.51 -82.97 -15.98
C MET A 1 55.91 -81.70 -16.52
N ASN A 2 54.63 -81.77 -16.97
CA ASN A 2 53.89 -80.64 -17.59
C ASN A 2 52.86 -80.10 -16.59
N ARG A 3 53.08 -78.88 -16.15
CA ARG A 3 52.05 -78.12 -15.37
C ARG A 3 51.21 -77.31 -16.32
N TRP A 4 49.96 -77.72 -16.44
CA TRP A 4 48.96 -76.95 -17.12
C TRP A 4 48.48 -75.81 -16.20
N MET A 5 48.57 -74.59 -16.66
CA MET A 5 48.10 -73.38 -15.99
C MET A 5 46.74 -73.01 -16.57
N VAL A 6 45.73 -73.25 -15.77
CA VAL A 6 44.37 -72.86 -16.14
C VAL A 6 44.19 -71.34 -15.84
N ILE A 7 43.98 -70.56 -16.88
CA ILE A 7 43.67 -69.11 -16.74
C ILE A 7 42.15 -68.98 -16.61
N PHE A 8 41.73 -68.60 -15.40
CA PHE A 8 40.34 -68.17 -15.20
C PHE A 8 40.19 -66.73 -15.72
N VAL A 9 39.41 -66.57 -16.77
CA VAL A 9 38.97 -65.24 -17.25
C VAL A 9 37.75 -64.82 -16.40
N ILE A 10 37.94 -63.90 -15.50
CA ILE A 10 36.84 -63.30 -14.76
C ILE A 10 36.24 -62.16 -15.65
N VAL A 11 35.10 -62.45 -16.18
CA VAL A 11 34.28 -61.41 -16.86
C VAL A 11 33.60 -60.53 -15.77
N ILE A 12 34.15 -59.36 -15.54
CA ILE A 12 33.51 -58.35 -14.68
C ILE A 12 32.43 -57.67 -15.53
N ALA A 13 31.18 -58.05 -15.28
CA ALA A 13 30.05 -57.32 -15.79
C ALA A 13 29.92 -55.99 -15.00
N THR A 14 30.33 -54.87 -15.60
CA THR A 14 30.06 -53.55 -15.07
C THR A 14 28.58 -53.25 -15.33
N CYS A 15 27.73 -53.35 -14.29
CA CYS A 15 26.44 -52.72 -14.26
C CYS A 15 26.64 -51.19 -14.32
N ALA A 16 26.37 -50.60 -15.44
CA ALA A 16 26.18 -49.15 -15.54
C ALA A 16 24.85 -48.81 -14.85
N GLU A 17 24.91 -48.33 -13.62
CA GLU A 17 23.75 -47.66 -13.00
C GLU A 17 23.46 -46.38 -13.78
N ALA A 18 22.43 -46.44 -14.61
CA ALA A 18 21.80 -45.30 -15.18
C ALA A 18 21.19 -44.51 -14.01
N SER A 19 21.82 -43.42 -13.59
CA SER A 19 21.22 -42.41 -12.73
C SER A 19 20.04 -41.81 -13.50
N ASP A 20 18.87 -42.36 -13.24
CA ASP A 20 17.59 -41.76 -13.60
C ASP A 20 17.46 -40.48 -12.79
N ARG A 21 17.84 -39.35 -13.41
CA ARG A 21 17.42 -38.04 -12.95
C ARG A 21 15.95 -37.92 -13.23
N GLY A 22 15.16 -38.59 -12.38
CA GLY A 22 13.73 -38.38 -12.33
C GLY A 22 13.48 -36.90 -12.15
N THR A 23 13.03 -36.27 -13.22
CA THR A 23 12.32 -34.98 -13.14
C THR A 23 11.20 -35.21 -12.15
N LEU A 24 11.33 -34.69 -10.92
CA LEU A 24 10.28 -34.68 -9.92
C LEU A 24 9.14 -33.86 -10.51
N ILE A 25 8.22 -34.53 -11.18
CA ILE A 25 6.89 -34.00 -11.44
C ILE A 25 6.35 -33.67 -10.05
N PRO A 26 5.95 -32.40 -9.74
CA PRO A 26 5.37 -32.11 -8.44
C PRO A 26 4.17 -33.05 -8.27
N GLU A 27 4.23 -33.94 -7.28
CA GLU A 27 3.10 -34.80 -6.92
C GLU A 27 1.86 -33.92 -6.89
N ALA A 28 0.87 -34.28 -7.71
CA ALA A 28 -0.40 -33.56 -7.76
C ALA A 28 -0.97 -33.57 -6.34
N ARG A 29 -0.91 -32.40 -5.67
CA ARG A 29 -1.34 -32.27 -4.28
C ARG A 29 -2.81 -32.66 -4.22
N VAL A 30 -3.10 -33.73 -3.48
CA VAL A 30 -4.50 -34.12 -3.23
C VAL A 30 -5.17 -32.99 -2.51
N GLN A 31 -6.17 -32.39 -3.15
CA GLN A 31 -6.94 -31.28 -2.59
C GLN A 31 -7.64 -31.71 -1.29
N CYS A 32 -7.80 -30.82 -0.33
CA CYS A 32 -8.34 -31.09 0.99
C CYS A 32 -7.52 -32.08 1.84
N SER A 33 -6.25 -32.35 1.50
CA SER A 33 -5.35 -33.11 2.35
C SER A 33 -4.60 -32.22 3.33
N ASP A 34 -4.04 -32.78 4.42
CA ASP A 34 -3.23 -32.03 5.39
C ASP A 34 -2.03 -31.34 4.71
N VAL A 35 -1.46 -31.98 3.69
CA VAL A 35 -0.37 -31.39 2.90
C VAL A 35 -0.87 -30.17 2.11
N TRP A 36 -2.07 -30.25 1.57
CA TRP A 36 -2.69 -29.14 0.84
C TRP A 36 -3.07 -28.02 1.81
N TYR A 37 -3.65 -28.30 2.98
CA TYR A 37 -3.99 -27.28 3.98
C TYR A 37 -2.74 -26.51 4.45
N ARG A 38 -1.63 -27.19 4.72
CA ARG A 38 -0.35 -26.55 5.07
C ARG A 38 0.20 -25.69 3.94
N PHE A 39 0.03 -26.13 2.71
CA PHE A 39 0.40 -25.33 1.54
C PHE A 39 -0.42 -24.05 1.43
N ILE A 40 -1.73 -24.14 1.66
CA ILE A 40 -2.59 -22.94 1.68
C ILE A 40 -2.20 -22.02 2.84
N GLU A 41 -1.95 -22.55 4.05
CA GLU A 41 -1.49 -21.75 5.19
C GLU A 41 -0.16 -21.03 4.88
N GLU A 42 0.77 -21.66 4.17
CA GLU A 42 2.02 -21.00 3.73
C GLU A 42 1.75 -19.82 2.78
N LYS A 43 0.72 -19.93 1.95
CA LYS A 43 0.36 -18.88 0.96
C LYS A 43 -0.57 -17.82 1.53
N VAL A 44 -1.45 -18.21 2.43
CA VAL A 44 -2.47 -17.38 3.08
C VAL A 44 -2.38 -17.60 4.60
N PRO A 45 -1.36 -17.05 5.29
CA PRO A 45 -1.18 -17.26 6.72
C PRO A 45 -2.38 -16.80 7.53
N THR A 46 -2.91 -17.66 8.41
CA THR A 46 -4.07 -17.33 9.27
C THR A 46 -3.68 -16.87 10.67
N GLY A 47 -2.48 -17.26 11.14
CA GLY A 47 -1.95 -16.90 12.45
C GLY A 47 -1.16 -15.58 12.46
N ASP A 48 -0.75 -15.17 13.68
CA ASP A 48 0.07 -13.99 13.95
C ASP A 48 1.59 -14.21 13.79
N GLY A 49 1.99 -15.43 13.45
CA GLY A 49 3.40 -15.85 13.36
C GLY A 49 4.06 -16.18 14.71
N GLN A 50 3.30 -16.10 15.82
CA GLN A 50 3.76 -16.44 17.19
C GLN A 50 3.13 -17.73 17.72
N GLY A 51 2.42 -18.47 16.88
CA GLY A 51 1.74 -19.70 17.25
C GLY A 51 0.30 -19.52 17.67
N HIS A 52 -0.26 -18.32 17.58
CA HIS A 52 -1.67 -18.05 17.82
C HIS A 52 -2.41 -17.97 16.48
N GLY A 53 -3.29 -18.94 16.23
CA GLY A 53 -4.12 -19.02 15.03
C GLY A 53 -5.06 -20.19 15.13
N PRO A 54 -6.08 -20.28 14.26
CA PRO A 54 -6.98 -21.42 14.23
C PRO A 54 -6.24 -22.69 13.76
N ASP A 55 -6.69 -23.84 14.23
CA ASP A 55 -6.15 -25.14 13.80
C ASP A 55 -6.28 -25.29 12.27
N ILE A 56 -5.16 -25.56 11.60
CA ILE A 56 -5.10 -25.68 10.14
C ILE A 56 -6.05 -26.78 9.67
N GLY A 57 -6.94 -26.43 8.72
CA GLY A 57 -7.96 -27.34 8.18
C GLY A 57 -9.28 -27.32 8.94
N SER A 58 -9.38 -26.67 10.12
CA SER A 58 -10.64 -26.49 10.85
C SER A 58 -11.62 -25.57 10.10
N ASP A 59 -12.90 -25.59 10.49
CA ASP A 59 -13.89 -24.67 9.92
C ASP A 59 -13.58 -23.20 10.24
N GLU A 60 -13.00 -22.95 11.42
CA GLU A 60 -12.50 -21.63 11.81
C GLU A 60 -11.38 -21.20 10.87
N TRP A 61 -10.39 -22.06 10.65
CA TRP A 61 -9.30 -21.80 9.71
C TRP A 61 -9.83 -21.51 8.30
N LYS A 62 -10.75 -22.32 7.78
CA LYS A 62 -11.38 -22.12 6.47
C LYS A 62 -12.11 -20.77 6.39
N SER A 63 -12.79 -20.38 7.47
CA SER A 63 -13.46 -19.08 7.57
C SER A 63 -12.45 -17.91 7.50
N VAL A 64 -11.28 -18.06 8.12
CA VAL A 64 -10.22 -17.05 8.06
C VAL A 64 -9.59 -17.01 6.66
N ILE A 65 -9.41 -18.16 5.99
CA ILE A 65 -8.95 -18.21 4.59
C ILE A 65 -9.91 -17.45 3.67
N GLU A 66 -11.21 -17.69 3.78
CA GLU A 66 -12.24 -16.98 2.99
C GLU A 66 -12.20 -15.47 3.24
N PHE A 67 -12.07 -15.07 4.50
CA PHE A 67 -11.93 -13.67 4.87
C PHE A 67 -10.67 -13.04 4.26
N ARG A 68 -9.53 -13.71 4.37
CA ARG A 68 -8.26 -13.22 3.84
C ARG A 68 -8.23 -13.16 2.31
N LEU A 69 -8.98 -14.03 1.64
CA LEU A 69 -9.15 -14.03 0.19
C LEU A 69 -10.26 -13.08 -0.28
N GLY A 70 -10.98 -12.41 0.64
CA GLY A 70 -12.06 -11.48 0.30
C GLY A 70 -13.27 -12.14 -0.39
N ILE A 71 -13.53 -13.42 -0.07
CA ILE A 71 -14.61 -14.20 -0.72
C ILE A 71 -15.70 -14.62 0.26
N ARG A 72 -15.60 -14.28 1.54
CA ARG A 72 -16.47 -14.77 2.62
C ARG A 72 -17.96 -14.51 2.38
N ASP A 73 -18.30 -13.39 1.75
CA ASP A 73 -19.69 -12.96 1.55
C ASP A 73 -20.19 -13.21 0.13
N LYS A 74 -19.46 -13.98 -0.69
CA LYS A 74 -19.88 -14.31 -2.02
C LYS A 74 -20.94 -15.41 -2.02
N SER A 75 -22.08 -15.17 -2.69
CA SER A 75 -23.24 -16.06 -2.74
C SER A 75 -22.98 -17.38 -3.47
N ASP A 76 -21.92 -17.46 -4.27
CA ASP A 76 -21.50 -18.61 -5.07
C ASP A 76 -20.37 -19.44 -4.45
N LEU A 77 -20.01 -19.14 -3.17
CA LEU A 77 -18.97 -19.88 -2.48
C LEU A 77 -19.41 -21.31 -2.16
N PRO A 78 -18.61 -22.33 -2.56
CA PRO A 78 -18.90 -23.72 -2.22
C PRO A 78 -18.87 -23.97 -0.70
N ARG A 79 -19.60 -24.98 -0.24
CA ARG A 79 -19.58 -25.37 1.19
C ARG A 79 -18.18 -25.82 1.61
N ARG A 80 -17.76 -25.45 2.83
CA ARG A 80 -16.42 -25.71 3.40
C ARG A 80 -16.10 -27.19 3.64
N ASP A 81 -17.13 -28.05 3.72
CA ASP A 81 -17.02 -29.49 3.98
C ASP A 81 -16.74 -30.33 2.74
N GLY A 82 -16.67 -29.72 1.54
CA GLY A 82 -16.54 -30.42 0.27
C GLY A 82 -15.25 -30.12 -0.49
N GLU A 83 -14.82 -31.07 -1.32
CA GLU A 83 -13.69 -30.90 -2.25
C GLU A 83 -13.86 -29.70 -3.22
N ALA A 84 -15.10 -29.30 -3.48
CA ALA A 84 -15.41 -28.14 -4.31
C ALA A 84 -14.86 -26.85 -3.70
N TRP A 85 -14.89 -26.72 -2.38
CA TRP A 85 -14.29 -25.58 -1.66
C TRP A 85 -12.76 -25.57 -1.84
N CYS A 86 -12.10 -26.70 -1.62
CA CYS A 86 -10.66 -26.77 -1.78
C CYS A 86 -10.22 -26.47 -3.21
N ARG A 87 -10.95 -26.94 -4.22
CA ARG A 87 -10.68 -26.60 -5.63
C ARG A 87 -10.87 -25.11 -5.89
N HIS A 88 -11.90 -24.52 -5.32
CA HIS A 88 -12.17 -23.09 -5.46
C HIS A 88 -11.04 -22.25 -4.85
N ILE A 89 -10.61 -22.58 -3.62
CA ILE A 89 -9.48 -21.92 -2.97
C ILE A 89 -8.18 -22.11 -3.76
N ASP A 90 -7.92 -23.35 -4.22
CA ASP A 90 -6.72 -23.67 -5.01
C ASP A 90 -6.67 -22.85 -6.31
N GLN A 91 -7.79 -22.72 -7.00
CA GLN A 91 -7.91 -21.88 -8.20
C GLN A 91 -7.61 -20.42 -7.93
N ILE A 92 -8.13 -19.85 -6.84
CA ILE A 92 -7.86 -18.45 -6.46
C ILE A 92 -6.38 -18.26 -6.12
N VAL A 93 -5.80 -19.14 -5.31
CA VAL A 93 -4.39 -19.08 -4.91
C VAL A 93 -3.45 -19.30 -6.09
N GLN A 94 -3.83 -20.16 -7.06
CA GLN A 94 -3.07 -20.37 -8.29
C GLN A 94 -3.26 -19.25 -9.30
N ALA A 95 -4.48 -18.72 -9.47
CA ALA A 95 -4.73 -17.57 -10.34
C ALA A 95 -3.91 -16.35 -9.93
N GLY A 96 -3.71 -16.12 -8.62
CA GLY A 96 -2.77 -15.12 -8.12
C GLY A 96 -1.31 -15.39 -8.53
N ARG A 97 -0.94 -16.62 -8.90
CA ARG A 97 0.39 -17.00 -9.41
C ARG A 97 0.55 -16.87 -10.92
N THR A 98 -0.51 -17.13 -11.68
CA THR A 98 -0.45 -17.12 -13.16
C THR A 98 -0.36 -15.71 -13.73
N SER A 99 -0.72 -14.68 -12.95
CA SER A 99 -0.43 -13.29 -13.29
C SER A 99 1.08 -12.95 -13.24
N SER A 100 1.91 -13.84 -12.70
CA SER A 100 3.37 -13.62 -12.52
C SER A 100 4.25 -14.37 -13.51
N GLN A 101 3.72 -15.22 -14.42
CA GLN A 101 4.54 -15.92 -15.41
C GLN A 101 3.97 -15.80 -16.81
N GLY A 102 4.74 -15.14 -17.65
CA GLY A 102 4.43 -14.76 -19.01
C GLY A 102 3.91 -15.88 -19.89
N GLY A 103 2.75 -15.65 -20.48
CA GLY A 103 2.21 -16.34 -21.63
C GLY A 103 2.09 -15.38 -22.81
N LYS A 104 2.82 -15.63 -23.90
CA LYS A 104 2.66 -14.93 -25.16
C LYS A 104 1.30 -15.24 -25.79
N GLY A 105 0.52 -14.21 -26.03
CA GLY A 105 -0.47 -14.13 -27.10
C GLY A 105 -1.84 -14.68 -26.80
N VAL A 106 -2.80 -13.77 -26.57
CA VAL A 106 -4.05 -13.57 -27.35
C VAL A 106 -4.84 -12.43 -26.70
N GLY A 107 -5.22 -11.41 -27.49
CA GLY A 107 -6.23 -10.40 -27.09
C GLY A 107 -5.72 -9.31 -26.16
N ARG A 108 -5.32 -8.18 -26.71
CA ARG A 108 -4.92 -6.95 -26.03
C ARG A 108 -6.14 -6.29 -25.35
N ALA A 109 -6.61 -6.85 -24.23
CA ALA A 109 -7.31 -6.05 -23.23
C ALA A 109 -6.27 -5.07 -22.67
N ALA A 110 -6.56 -3.79 -22.63
CA ALA A 110 -5.67 -2.77 -22.10
C ALA A 110 -5.26 -3.17 -20.68
N MET A 111 -4.04 -3.63 -20.51
CA MET A 111 -3.46 -3.94 -19.19
C MET A 111 -3.43 -2.63 -18.41
N THR A 112 -4.30 -2.48 -17.42
CA THR A 112 -4.20 -1.37 -16.47
C THR A 112 -2.82 -1.43 -15.84
N PRO A 113 -2.01 -0.38 -15.94
CA PRO A 113 -0.65 -0.42 -15.43
C PRO A 113 -0.66 -0.59 -13.90
N GLY A 114 0.16 -1.50 -13.36
CA GLY A 114 0.36 -1.70 -11.92
C GLY A 114 0.91 -0.46 -11.20
N PRO A 115 1.26 -0.52 -9.90
CA PRO A 115 1.86 0.57 -9.14
C PRO A 115 3.28 0.93 -9.64
N SER A 116 3.95 1.87 -9.00
CA SER A 116 5.30 2.31 -9.35
C SER A 116 6.42 1.31 -8.99
N TYR A 117 6.08 0.21 -8.34
CA TYR A 117 6.99 -0.85 -7.92
C TYR A 117 6.56 -2.22 -8.47
N ALA A 118 7.47 -3.20 -8.42
CA ALA A 118 7.24 -4.55 -8.91
C ALA A 118 6.39 -5.37 -7.93
N CYS A 119 5.28 -5.94 -8.40
CA CYS A 119 4.33 -6.67 -7.57
C CYS A 119 4.73 -8.14 -7.31
N ASP A 120 5.68 -8.69 -8.06
CA ASP A 120 6.18 -10.06 -7.92
C ASP A 120 6.97 -10.30 -6.61
N LYS A 121 7.41 -9.23 -5.95
CA LYS A 121 8.22 -9.27 -4.73
C LYS A 121 7.47 -8.83 -3.47
N VAL A 122 6.18 -8.50 -3.58
CA VAL A 122 5.41 -8.06 -2.43
C VAL A 122 4.96 -9.25 -1.58
N LYS A 123 4.93 -9.05 -0.26
CA LYS A 123 4.44 -10.07 0.66
C LYS A 123 2.93 -10.19 0.51
N PHE A 124 2.44 -11.41 0.31
CA PHE A 124 1.00 -11.67 0.25
C PHE A 124 0.27 -11.15 1.50
N GLY A 125 -0.91 -10.54 1.30
CA GLY A 125 -1.73 -9.96 2.38
C GLY A 125 -1.16 -8.67 2.98
N SER A 126 -0.08 -8.12 2.44
CA SER A 126 0.43 -6.80 2.81
C SER A 126 -0.38 -5.68 2.16
N ILE A 127 -0.22 -4.46 2.66
CA ILE A 127 -0.80 -3.27 2.03
C ILE A 127 -0.25 -3.09 0.61
N GLU A 128 1.01 -3.41 0.37
CA GLU A 128 1.61 -3.38 -0.97
C GLU A 128 0.93 -4.37 -1.93
N ALA A 129 0.56 -5.57 -1.45
CA ALA A 129 -0.19 -6.54 -2.25
C ALA A 129 -1.59 -6.00 -2.61
N MET A 130 -2.29 -5.40 -1.64
CA MET A 130 -3.58 -4.74 -1.89
C MET A 130 -3.46 -3.64 -2.95
N ILE A 131 -2.42 -2.80 -2.89
CA ILE A 131 -2.18 -1.75 -3.90
C ILE A 131 -1.94 -2.37 -5.29
N CYS A 132 -1.26 -3.50 -5.36
CA CYS A 132 -1.03 -4.22 -6.63
C CYS A 132 -2.32 -4.77 -7.26
N GLU A 133 -3.25 -5.21 -6.42
CA GLU A 133 -4.51 -5.83 -6.82
C GLU A 133 -5.61 -4.81 -7.13
N ASP A 134 -5.50 -3.59 -6.58
CA ASP A 134 -6.46 -2.50 -6.76
C ASP A 134 -5.96 -1.49 -7.81
N THR A 135 -6.72 -1.32 -8.89
CA THR A 135 -6.34 -0.45 -10.01
C THR A 135 -6.31 1.03 -9.65
N GLU A 136 -7.19 1.47 -8.73
CA GLU A 136 -7.26 2.87 -8.27
C GLU A 136 -6.10 3.17 -7.31
N LEU A 137 -5.81 2.27 -6.37
CA LEU A 137 -4.66 2.40 -5.47
C LEU A 137 -3.34 2.36 -6.25
N SER A 138 -3.23 1.48 -7.26
CA SER A 138 -2.10 1.46 -8.20
C SER A 138 -1.94 2.78 -8.96
N ALA A 139 -3.04 3.41 -9.37
CA ALA A 139 -3.01 4.71 -10.03
C ALA A 139 -2.57 5.83 -9.08
N LEU A 140 -3.04 5.82 -7.83
CA LEU A 140 -2.61 6.76 -6.80
C LEU A 140 -1.11 6.60 -6.47
N ASP A 141 -0.61 5.37 -6.41
CA ASP A 141 0.81 5.10 -6.19
C ASP A 141 1.68 5.69 -7.31
N ARG A 142 1.30 5.48 -8.58
CA ARG A 142 2.00 6.10 -9.71
C ARG A 142 1.94 7.62 -9.68
N LYS A 143 0.76 8.18 -9.33
CA LYS A 143 0.60 9.64 -9.19
C LYS A 143 1.53 10.17 -8.10
N LEU A 144 1.57 9.52 -6.92
CA LEU A 144 2.47 9.90 -5.84
C LEU A 144 3.94 9.80 -6.27
N SER A 145 4.33 8.74 -6.96
CA SER A 145 5.70 8.56 -7.46
C SER A 145 6.14 9.73 -8.35
N GLY A 146 5.27 10.18 -9.26
CA GLY A 146 5.52 11.34 -10.11
C GLY A 146 5.61 12.65 -9.31
N VAL A 147 4.69 12.86 -8.37
CA VAL A 147 4.68 14.04 -7.48
C VAL A 147 5.92 14.07 -6.58
N TYR A 148 6.31 12.93 -6.01
CA TYR A 148 7.51 12.81 -5.20
C TYR A 148 8.79 13.11 -6.01
N ALA A 149 8.88 12.61 -7.25
CA ALA A 149 10.00 12.92 -8.13
C ALA A 149 10.09 14.42 -8.46
N ALA A 150 8.95 15.09 -8.67
CA ALA A 150 8.90 16.54 -8.88
C ALA A 150 9.29 17.32 -7.62
N ALA A 151 8.77 16.90 -6.45
CA ALA A 151 9.13 17.49 -5.14
C ALA A 151 10.63 17.32 -4.86
N SER A 152 11.21 16.16 -5.17
CA SER A 152 12.65 15.89 -4.96
C SER A 152 13.55 16.83 -5.77
N LYS A 153 13.12 17.25 -6.96
CA LYS A 153 13.84 18.26 -7.77
C LYS A 153 13.79 19.64 -7.10
N LYS A 154 12.70 20.01 -6.45
CA LYS A 154 12.56 21.26 -5.71
C LYS A 154 13.34 21.24 -4.39
N ALA A 155 13.39 20.08 -3.73
CA ALA A 155 14.06 19.87 -2.44
C ALA A 155 15.58 19.70 -2.52
N ILE A 156 16.20 19.88 -3.69
CA ILE A 156 17.66 19.62 -3.91
C ILE A 156 18.55 20.42 -2.97
N ASN A 157 18.11 21.60 -2.55
CA ASN A 157 18.82 22.51 -1.66
C ASN A 157 18.24 22.51 -0.21
N GLU A 158 17.37 21.56 0.13
CA GLU A 158 16.77 21.44 1.45
C GLU A 158 17.80 20.93 2.46
N HIS A 159 18.04 21.70 3.51
CA HIS A 159 18.99 21.38 4.58
C HIS A 159 18.33 21.54 5.95
N PRO A 160 18.18 20.46 6.75
CA PRO A 160 18.48 19.05 6.44
C PRO A 160 17.52 18.47 5.36
N PRO A 161 17.92 17.40 4.65
CA PRO A 161 17.09 16.78 3.60
C PRO A 161 15.93 15.98 4.19
N LEU A 162 14.85 16.66 4.56
CA LEU A 162 13.71 16.11 5.27
C LEU A 162 12.81 15.24 4.39
N LEU A 163 12.59 15.63 3.12
CA LEU A 163 11.66 14.97 2.20
C LEU A 163 11.83 13.44 2.14
N LYS A 164 13.08 12.96 2.03
CA LYS A 164 13.35 11.51 1.96
C LYS A 164 13.05 10.79 3.27
N ALA A 165 13.31 11.45 4.41
CA ALA A 165 13.02 10.89 5.74
C ALA A 165 11.50 10.85 5.97
N GLU A 166 10.79 11.91 5.64
CA GLU A 166 9.33 12.01 5.71
C GLU A 166 8.65 10.96 4.80
N GLN A 167 9.16 10.77 3.57
CA GLN A 167 8.61 9.75 2.67
C GLN A 167 8.74 8.34 3.24
N ARG A 168 9.86 8.01 3.87
CA ARG A 168 10.01 6.71 4.56
C ARG A 168 9.06 6.58 5.74
N GLY A 169 8.87 7.67 6.50
CA GLY A 169 7.91 7.72 7.60
C GLY A 169 6.48 7.52 7.10
N TRP A 170 6.11 8.20 6.02
CA TRP A 170 4.81 8.08 5.39
C TRP A 170 4.52 6.65 4.89
N ILE A 171 5.48 5.98 4.21
CA ILE A 171 5.32 4.58 3.79
C ILE A 171 4.98 3.67 4.99
N LYS A 172 5.65 3.87 6.13
CA LYS A 172 5.34 3.12 7.36
C LYS A 172 3.94 3.42 7.90
N GLY A 173 3.53 4.70 7.85
CA GLY A 173 2.18 5.14 8.24
C GLY A 173 1.11 4.51 7.38
N ARG A 174 1.23 4.61 6.04
CA ARG A 174 0.34 3.98 5.08
C ARG A 174 0.23 2.46 5.33
N ASN A 175 1.35 1.80 5.56
CA ASN A 175 1.32 0.37 5.87
C ASN A 175 0.63 0.07 7.21
N GLY A 176 0.56 1.04 8.12
CA GLY A 176 -0.22 0.96 9.36
C GLY A 176 -1.73 0.82 9.15
N CYS A 177 -2.23 1.08 7.95
CA CYS A 177 -3.63 0.87 7.55
C CYS A 177 -4.10 -0.59 7.68
N TRP A 178 -3.20 -1.56 7.82
CA TRP A 178 -3.58 -2.95 8.12
C TRP A 178 -4.42 -3.08 9.41
N LYS A 179 -4.33 -2.10 10.32
CA LYS A 179 -5.07 -2.03 11.58
C LYS A 179 -6.46 -1.42 11.44
N SER A 180 -6.76 -0.78 10.30
CA SER A 180 -8.04 -0.15 10.06
C SER A 180 -9.11 -1.18 9.72
N ASP A 181 -10.35 -0.94 10.13
CA ASP A 181 -11.51 -1.71 9.69
C ASP A 181 -11.74 -1.54 8.18
N ASP A 182 -11.62 -0.30 7.67
CA ASP A 182 -11.55 0.02 6.25
C ASP A 182 -10.10 0.23 5.82
N LYS A 183 -9.41 -0.85 5.50
CA LYS A 183 -8.01 -0.82 5.05
C LYS A 183 -7.86 -0.11 3.71
N ARG A 184 -8.79 -0.35 2.78
CA ARG A 184 -8.75 0.24 1.44
C ARG A 184 -8.93 1.75 1.50
N GLY A 185 -9.97 2.21 2.20
CA GLY A 185 -10.22 3.65 2.38
C GLY A 185 -9.05 4.33 3.09
N CYS A 186 -8.53 3.75 4.17
CA CYS A 186 -7.36 4.26 4.87
C CYS A 186 -6.15 4.43 3.92
N VAL A 187 -5.84 3.43 3.08
CA VAL A 187 -4.73 3.52 2.11
C VAL A 187 -4.99 4.58 1.05
N GLN A 188 -6.22 4.69 0.57
CA GLN A 188 -6.63 5.72 -0.40
C GLN A 188 -6.43 7.13 0.17
N ASP A 189 -6.89 7.37 1.39
CA ASP A 189 -6.76 8.64 2.10
C ASP A 189 -5.28 9.01 2.31
N GLU A 190 -4.47 8.05 2.76
CA GLU A 190 -3.02 8.25 2.93
C GLU A 190 -2.35 8.72 1.64
N TYR A 191 -2.69 8.14 0.49
CA TYR A 191 -2.18 8.59 -0.80
C TYR A 191 -2.65 9.98 -1.18
N GLN A 192 -3.95 10.25 -1.03
CA GLN A 192 -4.55 11.54 -1.41
C GLN A 192 -3.95 12.68 -0.57
N PHE A 193 -3.89 12.50 0.76
CA PHE A 193 -3.28 13.49 1.65
C PHE A 193 -1.81 13.72 1.35
N ARG A 194 -1.02 12.66 1.09
CA ARG A 194 0.41 12.82 0.77
C ARG A 194 0.64 13.50 -0.56
N ILE A 195 -0.16 13.19 -1.58
CA ILE A 195 -0.10 13.86 -2.88
C ILE A 195 -0.39 15.36 -2.71
N ALA A 196 -1.49 15.70 -2.03
CA ALA A 196 -1.89 17.08 -1.78
C ALA A 196 -0.83 17.85 -0.97
N GLU A 197 -0.27 17.23 0.08
CA GLU A 197 0.81 17.77 0.88
C GLU A 197 2.04 18.14 0.03
N LEU A 198 2.54 17.20 -0.76
CA LEU A 198 3.72 17.44 -1.59
C LEU A 198 3.47 18.47 -2.68
N GLN A 199 2.27 18.48 -3.27
CA GLN A 199 1.88 19.47 -4.26
C GLN A 199 1.88 20.89 -3.68
N ALA A 200 1.35 21.08 -2.48
CA ALA A 200 1.31 22.38 -1.82
C ALA A 200 2.70 22.81 -1.30
N ARG A 201 3.37 21.97 -0.50
CA ARG A 201 4.67 22.30 0.12
C ARG A 201 5.73 22.65 -0.90
N TYR A 202 5.80 21.90 -1.99
CA TYR A 202 6.80 22.12 -3.05
C TYR A 202 6.28 23.00 -4.20
N ARG A 203 5.08 23.58 -4.06
CA ARG A 203 4.46 24.47 -5.05
C ARG A 203 4.49 23.82 -6.45
N LEU A 204 4.02 22.56 -6.53
CA LEU A 204 3.96 21.80 -7.79
C LEU A 204 2.69 22.10 -8.58
N VAL A 205 1.73 22.77 -7.94
CA VAL A 205 0.51 23.29 -8.54
C VAL A 205 0.44 24.78 -8.27
N PRO A 206 -0.25 25.58 -9.11
CA PRO A 206 -0.43 27.01 -8.89
C PRO A 206 -1.16 27.26 -7.55
N GLY A 207 -0.67 28.23 -6.78
CA GLY A 207 -1.33 28.72 -5.56
C GLY A 207 -2.04 30.04 -5.82
N ASN A 208 -3.16 30.24 -5.13
CA ASN A 208 -3.85 31.52 -5.03
C ASN A 208 -3.37 32.24 -3.76
N GLY A 209 -2.61 33.30 -3.91
CA GLY A 209 -1.96 34.04 -2.84
C GLY A 209 -0.57 34.53 -3.24
N PRO A 210 0.25 35.07 -2.29
CA PRO A 210 -0.04 35.16 -0.85
C PRO A 210 -1.13 36.18 -0.51
N ILE A 211 -2.03 35.83 0.40
CA ILE A 211 -3.05 36.70 0.95
C ILE A 211 -2.73 36.98 2.40
N ARG A 212 -2.69 38.26 2.80
CA ARG A 212 -2.32 38.68 4.13
C ARG A 212 -3.56 38.94 4.99
N PHE A 213 -3.48 38.53 6.26
CA PHE A 213 -4.50 38.75 7.26
C PHE A 213 -3.85 39.40 8.50
N THR A 214 -4.29 40.60 8.89
CA THR A 214 -3.87 41.25 10.12
C THR A 214 -4.81 40.86 11.25
N CYS A 215 -4.27 40.33 12.33
CA CYS A 215 -5.02 39.81 13.47
C CYS A 215 -5.06 40.81 14.64
N GLU A 216 -6.23 40.87 15.32
CA GLU A 216 -6.43 41.71 16.52
C GLU A 216 -6.07 43.18 16.27
N ASP A 217 -6.33 43.69 15.06
CA ASP A 217 -5.99 45.06 14.61
C ASP A 217 -4.52 45.45 14.87
N ASN A 218 -3.62 44.47 15.02
CA ASN A 218 -2.19 44.63 15.23
C ASN A 218 -1.40 44.26 13.96
N PRO A 219 -0.79 45.22 13.23
CA PRO A 219 -0.03 44.94 12.02
C PRO A 219 1.15 43.97 12.20
N ALA A 220 1.69 43.87 13.40
CA ALA A 220 2.78 42.93 13.72
C ALA A 220 2.26 41.47 13.90
N ASN A 221 0.96 41.30 14.07
CA ASN A 221 0.32 39.97 14.17
C ASN A 221 -0.32 39.63 12.83
N GLU A 222 0.49 39.11 11.92
CA GLU A 222 0.10 38.79 10.55
C GLU A 222 0.09 37.28 10.32
N VAL A 223 -0.90 36.81 9.56
CA VAL A 223 -0.92 35.46 8.98
C VAL A 223 -1.00 35.59 7.46
N VAL A 224 -0.10 34.91 6.77
CA VAL A 224 -0.03 34.88 5.30
C VAL A 224 -0.53 33.53 4.80
N ALA A 225 -1.56 33.54 3.94
CA ALA A 225 -2.20 32.34 3.45
C ALA A 225 -2.00 32.17 1.93
N THR A 226 -1.64 30.98 1.50
CA THR A 226 -1.63 30.56 0.08
C THR A 226 -2.49 29.31 -0.09
N PHE A 227 -3.50 29.39 -0.95
CA PHE A 227 -4.48 28.34 -1.18
C PHE A 227 -4.11 27.54 -2.43
N PHE A 228 -4.27 26.21 -2.40
CA PHE A 228 -3.96 25.32 -3.51
C PHE A 228 -5.15 24.45 -3.89
N GLN A 229 -5.40 24.32 -5.19
CA GLN A 229 -6.43 23.45 -5.76
C GLN A 229 -5.87 22.02 -5.86
N THR A 230 -5.56 21.42 -4.71
CA THR A 230 -5.20 20.02 -4.55
C THR A 230 -6.43 19.18 -4.28
N ASP A 231 -6.27 17.85 -4.18
CA ASP A 231 -7.34 16.94 -3.79
C ASP A 231 -6.81 16.02 -2.64
N PRO A 232 -7.29 16.27 -1.39
CA PRO A 232 -8.17 17.34 -0.93
C PRO A 232 -7.54 18.75 -1.06
N PRO A 233 -8.38 19.83 -1.16
CA PRO A 233 -7.86 21.20 -1.21
C PRO A 233 -7.04 21.56 0.03
N THR A 234 -5.93 22.27 -0.19
CA THR A 234 -4.98 22.63 0.87
C THR A 234 -4.72 24.13 0.93
N MET A 235 -4.23 24.56 2.07
CA MET A 235 -3.69 25.88 2.30
C MET A 235 -2.38 25.80 3.06
N ILE A 236 -1.42 26.65 2.71
CA ILE A 236 -0.25 26.91 3.54
C ILE A 236 -0.45 28.26 4.21
N ALA A 237 -0.42 28.27 5.53
CA ALA A 237 -0.41 29.48 6.34
C ALA A 237 0.94 29.65 7.01
N GLU A 238 1.41 30.90 7.02
CA GLU A 238 2.68 31.32 7.58
C GLU A 238 2.42 32.41 8.65
N ARG A 239 2.99 32.23 9.85
CA ARG A 239 2.91 33.21 10.95
C ARG A 239 4.25 33.30 11.65
N GLY A 240 4.93 34.43 11.50
CA GLY A 240 6.33 34.54 11.92
C GLY A 240 7.18 33.46 11.25
N ASP A 241 7.94 32.70 12.03
CA ASP A 241 8.80 31.61 11.54
C ASP A 241 8.07 30.25 11.43
N SER A 242 6.78 30.22 11.74
CA SER A 242 5.98 29.00 11.74
C SER A 242 5.16 28.86 10.46
N VAL A 243 5.16 27.64 9.92
CA VAL A 243 4.40 27.26 8.70
C VAL A 243 3.48 26.09 9.04
N SER A 244 2.21 26.22 8.68
CA SER A 244 1.22 25.16 8.81
C SER A 244 0.62 24.80 7.46
N LEU A 245 0.63 23.50 7.14
CA LEU A 245 -0.17 22.95 6.05
C LEU A 245 -1.55 22.55 6.61
N MET A 246 -2.58 23.04 6.01
CA MET A 246 -3.96 22.82 6.42
C MET A 246 -4.80 22.26 5.28
N TYR A 247 -5.79 21.45 5.63
CA TYR A 247 -6.73 20.82 4.68
C TYR A 247 -8.12 21.40 4.85
N LEU A 248 -8.82 21.58 3.73
CA LEU A 248 -10.20 22.05 3.72
C LEU A 248 -11.10 21.08 4.49
N GLN A 249 -11.96 21.65 5.33
CA GLN A 249 -12.93 20.91 6.13
C GLN A 249 -14.36 21.31 5.72
N PRO A 250 -15.34 20.41 5.89
CA PRO A 250 -16.74 20.77 5.76
C PRO A 250 -17.10 21.94 6.70
N SER A 251 -17.77 22.95 6.17
CA SER A 251 -18.28 24.08 6.96
C SER A 251 -19.66 24.51 6.43
N GLY A 252 -20.50 25.09 7.30
CA GLY A 252 -21.82 25.60 6.92
C GLY A 252 -21.74 26.86 6.07
N SER A 253 -20.66 27.64 6.18
CA SER A 253 -20.40 28.85 5.39
C SER A 253 -18.91 29.18 5.40
N GLY A 254 -18.44 29.87 4.36
CA GLY A 254 -17.04 30.23 4.21
C GLY A 254 -16.13 29.02 3.96
N ALA A 255 -14.82 29.22 4.07
CA ALA A 255 -13.80 28.20 3.87
C ALA A 255 -13.06 27.90 5.19
N LYS A 256 -13.21 26.68 5.71
CA LYS A 256 -12.57 26.25 6.95
C LYS A 256 -11.44 25.28 6.64
N TYR A 257 -10.25 25.57 7.15
CA TYR A 257 -9.06 24.73 7.02
C TYR A 257 -8.56 24.28 8.38
N GLN A 258 -8.06 23.06 8.45
CA GLN A 258 -7.53 22.46 9.67
C GLN A 258 -6.10 21.97 9.43
N GLY A 259 -5.17 22.46 10.22
CA GLY A 259 -3.81 21.96 10.37
C GLY A 259 -3.68 20.97 11.53
N ARG A 260 -2.47 20.72 12.00
CA ARG A 260 -2.22 19.84 13.13
C ARG A 260 -2.78 20.40 14.45
N ASN A 261 -2.49 21.67 14.74
CA ASN A 261 -2.95 22.40 15.93
C ASN A 261 -3.50 23.78 15.57
N GLU A 262 -3.68 24.06 14.29
CA GLU A 262 -4.12 25.35 13.77
C GLU A 262 -5.45 25.19 13.09
N THR A 263 -6.30 26.21 13.18
CA THR A 263 -7.53 26.35 12.41
C THR A 263 -7.54 27.70 11.69
N PHE A 264 -8.13 27.72 10.53
CA PHE A 264 -8.33 28.91 9.75
C PHE A 264 -9.75 28.85 9.13
N TRP A 265 -10.61 29.77 9.50
CA TRP A 265 -11.97 29.84 8.98
C TRP A 265 -12.24 31.24 8.39
N GLU A 266 -12.21 31.32 7.07
CA GLU A 266 -12.43 32.58 6.34
C GLU A 266 -13.88 32.70 5.90
N HIS A 267 -14.43 33.89 6.09
CA HIS A 267 -15.76 34.27 5.67
C HIS A 267 -15.84 35.80 5.37
N HIS A 268 -16.12 36.14 4.12
CA HIS A 268 -16.28 37.52 3.66
C HIS A 268 -15.10 38.46 3.93
N GLY A 269 -13.87 37.97 3.85
CA GLY A 269 -12.65 38.76 4.05
C GLY A 269 -12.21 38.89 5.51
N GLU A 270 -12.96 38.31 6.43
CA GLU A 270 -12.51 38.09 7.82
C GLU A 270 -12.14 36.62 8.02
N ALA A 271 -11.21 36.36 8.92
CA ALA A 271 -10.82 35.01 9.30
C ALA A 271 -10.75 34.85 10.82
N LEU A 272 -11.28 33.73 11.31
CA LEU A 272 -11.06 33.26 12.68
C LEU A 272 -9.92 32.23 12.64
N ILE A 273 -8.84 32.57 13.35
CA ILE A 273 -7.59 31.79 13.29
C ILE A 273 -7.18 31.35 14.68
N THR A 274 -6.98 30.04 14.89
CA THR A 274 -6.29 29.51 16.07
C THR A 274 -4.92 29.05 15.64
N TRP A 275 -3.86 29.42 16.40
CA TRP A 275 -2.49 29.09 16.04
C TRP A 275 -1.76 28.41 17.20
N GLY A 276 -1.70 27.07 17.17
CA GLY A 276 -1.08 26.25 18.19
C GLY A 276 -2.09 25.56 19.12
N TYR A 277 -1.62 24.56 19.84
CA TYR A 277 -2.46 23.76 20.74
C TYR A 277 -2.99 24.61 21.92
N GLY A 278 -4.31 24.62 22.07
CA GLY A 278 -4.96 25.37 23.17
C GLY A 278 -4.82 26.88 23.07
N ALA A 279 -4.34 27.43 21.95
CA ALA A 279 -4.24 28.86 21.75
C ALA A 279 -5.64 29.51 21.59
N PRO A 280 -5.80 30.79 22.02
CA PRO A 280 -7.04 31.51 21.79
C PRO A 280 -7.26 31.76 20.31
N GLU A 281 -8.53 31.84 19.89
CA GLU A 281 -8.92 32.24 18.56
C GLU A 281 -8.66 33.75 18.37
N MET A 282 -8.06 34.09 17.24
CA MET A 282 -7.78 35.46 16.83
C MET A 282 -8.75 35.86 15.71
N ARG A 283 -9.24 37.09 15.78
CA ARG A 283 -10.01 37.70 14.68
C ARG A 283 -9.08 38.46 13.74
N CYS A 284 -9.05 38.05 12.48
CA CYS A 284 -8.15 38.59 11.49
C CYS A 284 -8.90 39.15 10.30
N LYS A 285 -8.41 40.22 9.71
CA LYS A 285 -9.00 40.89 8.54
C LYS A 285 -8.02 40.81 7.37
N LYS A 286 -8.55 40.53 6.20
CA LYS A 286 -7.77 40.55 4.96
C LYS A 286 -7.24 41.97 4.73
N THR A 287 -5.93 42.06 4.50
CA THR A 287 -5.24 43.31 4.17
C THR A 287 -5.12 43.44 2.65
N PRO A 288 -5.27 44.65 2.11
CA PRO A 288 -5.11 44.91 0.67
C PRO A 288 -3.79 44.48 0.09
#